data_c34fc9cb1c423124368dfafa0c9a2c82
#
_entry.id   c34fc9cb1c423124368dfafa0c9a2c82
#
_cell.length_a   1.000
_cell.length_b   1.000
_cell.length_c   1.000
_cell.angle_alpha   90.00
_cell.angle_beta   90.00
_cell.angle_gamma   90.00
#
_symmetry.space_group_name_H-M   'P 1'
#
loop_
_entity.id
_entity.type
_entity.pdbx_description
1 polymer ?
#
loop_
_entity_poly.entity_id
_entity_poly.type
_entity_poly.pdbx_seq_one_letter_code
_entity_poly.pdbx_strand_id
1 'polypeptide(L)'
;MRFSPKKLAIRESQTFRLCASLSDVGGLGSESMSAWFWYAVVAAILYGAHQIFTRLAAERIGDGLGGFIVEASAALSILIYLALLWLAGRWTQKFSAAGFNYSLLTGICVGAGTIAFFLLFQKGGPLSAVPAILAGGAAIMAIAGILFFHEPPSWQRLLGIVLAIAGLFFLRR
;
A
#
# COMPACT_ATOMS: atom_id res chain seq x y z
N MET A 1 -12.60 59.49 21.33
CA MET A 1 -11.83 58.51 20.52
C MET A 1 -12.68 58.02 19.36
N ARG A 2 -12.40 58.44 18.11
CA ARG A 2 -13.16 58.05 16.91
C ARG A 2 -12.52 56.79 16.31
N PHE A 3 -13.18 55.67 16.41
CA PHE A 3 -12.75 54.44 15.72
C PHE A 3 -12.98 54.59 14.22
N SER A 4 -11.93 54.38 13.43
CA SER A 4 -11.96 54.50 11.98
C SER A 4 -12.67 53.29 11.36
N PRO A 5 -13.73 53.47 10.51
CA PRO A 5 -14.53 52.39 9.91
C PRO A 5 -13.73 51.50 8.95
N LYS A 6 -12.56 51.95 8.47
CA LYS A 6 -11.71 51.18 7.57
C LYS A 6 -11.07 49.92 8.19
N LYS A 7 -10.85 49.92 9.53
CA LYS A 7 -10.27 48.74 10.21
C LYS A 7 -11.27 47.61 10.44
N LEU A 8 -12.57 47.92 10.53
CA LEU A 8 -13.61 46.89 10.66
C LEU A 8 -13.83 46.14 9.32
N ALA A 9 -13.88 46.84 8.22
CA ALA A 9 -14.10 46.23 6.88
C ALA A 9 -12.95 45.29 6.47
N ILE A 10 -11.69 45.57 6.85
CA ILE A 10 -10.55 44.71 6.57
C ILE A 10 -10.60 43.42 7.43
N ARG A 11 -11.09 43.51 8.63
CA ARG A 11 -11.19 42.34 9.54
C ARG A 11 -12.30 41.37 9.09
N GLU A 12 -13.43 41.87 8.64
CA GLU A 12 -14.52 41.04 8.11
C GLU A 12 -14.14 40.33 6.77
N SER A 13 -13.39 41.01 5.91
CA SER A 13 -12.93 40.40 4.66
C SER A 13 -11.87 39.30 4.90
N GLN A 14 -11.09 39.40 5.95
CA GLN A 14 -10.10 38.35 6.30
C GLN A 14 -10.76 37.12 6.94
N THR A 15 -11.74 37.32 7.83
CA THR A 15 -12.51 36.21 8.41
C THR A 15 -13.34 35.46 7.37
N PHE A 16 -13.93 36.18 6.40
CA PHE A 16 -14.67 35.54 5.32
C PHE A 16 -13.77 34.72 4.39
N ARG A 17 -12.54 35.19 4.09
CA ARG A 17 -11.55 34.43 3.30
C ARG A 17 -11.00 33.22 4.06
N LEU A 18 -10.85 33.31 5.36
CA LEU A 18 -10.44 32.17 6.21
C LEU A 18 -11.53 31.09 6.29
N CYS A 19 -12.80 31.48 6.41
CA CYS A 19 -13.91 30.52 6.38
C CYS A 19 -14.08 29.86 5.01
N ALA A 20 -13.92 30.61 3.91
CA ALA A 20 -13.96 30.05 2.56
C ALA A 20 -12.78 29.08 2.29
N SER A 21 -11.58 29.38 2.82
CA SER A 21 -10.42 28.49 2.72
C SER A 21 -10.58 27.22 3.55
N LEU A 22 -11.26 27.26 4.68
CA LEU A 22 -11.50 26.09 5.53
C LEU A 22 -12.60 25.16 4.96
N SER A 23 -13.58 25.71 4.25
CA SER A 23 -14.60 24.89 3.56
C SER A 23 -14.05 24.16 2.31
N ASP A 24 -13.05 24.75 1.65
CA ASP A 24 -12.41 24.14 0.48
C ASP A 24 -11.42 23.02 0.88
N VAL A 25 -10.77 23.14 2.02
CA VAL A 25 -9.88 22.09 2.56
C VAL A 25 -10.67 20.86 3.03
N GLY A 26 -11.90 21.02 3.49
CA GLY A 26 -12.77 19.91 3.90
C GLY A 26 -13.31 19.07 2.74
N GLY A 27 -13.53 19.66 1.58
CA GLY A 27 -14.08 18.99 0.39
C GLY A 27 -13.06 18.13 -0.36
N LEU A 28 -11.83 18.60 -0.48
CA LEU A 28 -10.76 17.89 -1.20
C LEU A 28 -10.19 16.69 -0.45
N GLY A 29 -10.29 16.68 0.89
CA GLY A 29 -9.79 15.59 1.72
C GLY A 29 -10.67 14.35 1.76
N SER A 30 -11.99 14.48 1.65
CA SER A 30 -12.92 13.35 1.79
C SER A 30 -13.07 12.54 0.51
N GLU A 31 -13.04 13.15 -0.67
CA GLU A 31 -13.09 12.43 -1.95
C GLU A 31 -11.80 11.68 -2.24
N SER A 32 -10.64 12.27 -1.93
CA SER A 32 -9.36 11.59 -2.10
C SER A 32 -9.16 10.42 -1.13
N MET A 33 -9.64 10.52 0.10
CA MET A 33 -9.61 9.42 1.07
C MET A 33 -10.48 8.25 0.64
N SER A 34 -11.64 8.50 0.02
CA SER A 34 -12.53 7.43 -0.43
C SER A 34 -11.94 6.65 -1.61
N ALA A 35 -11.22 7.27 -2.52
CA ALA A 35 -10.61 6.61 -3.68
C ALA A 35 -9.48 5.64 -3.29
N TRP A 36 -8.52 6.06 -2.48
CA TRP A 36 -7.43 5.18 -2.05
C TRP A 36 -7.93 3.99 -1.20
N PHE A 37 -9.00 4.21 -0.43
CA PHE A 37 -9.61 3.16 0.39
C PHE A 37 -10.15 2.01 -0.47
N TRP A 38 -10.85 2.30 -1.57
CA TRP A 38 -11.34 1.28 -2.49
C TRP A 38 -10.20 0.52 -3.18
N TYR A 39 -9.13 1.21 -3.57
CA TYR A 39 -7.92 0.53 -4.09
C TYR A 39 -7.29 -0.38 -3.03
N ALA A 40 -7.26 0.03 -1.77
CA ALA A 40 -6.76 -0.78 -0.68
C ALA A 40 -7.61 -2.04 -0.45
N VAL A 41 -8.94 -1.92 -0.50
CA VAL A 41 -9.86 -3.06 -0.38
C VAL A 41 -9.65 -4.07 -1.52
N VAL A 42 -9.60 -3.58 -2.76
CA VAL A 42 -9.34 -4.44 -3.93
C VAL A 42 -7.99 -5.13 -3.82
N ALA A 43 -6.95 -4.39 -3.45
CA ALA A 43 -5.62 -4.97 -3.24
C ALA A 43 -5.64 -6.05 -2.15
N ALA A 44 -6.31 -5.82 -1.03
CA ALA A 44 -6.41 -6.80 0.05
C ALA A 44 -7.10 -8.10 -0.40
N ILE A 45 -8.19 -8.00 -1.18
CA ILE A 45 -8.90 -9.16 -1.73
C ILE A 45 -8.00 -9.94 -2.69
N LEU A 46 -7.34 -9.24 -3.63
CA LEU A 46 -6.47 -9.86 -4.63
C LEU A 46 -5.24 -10.53 -3.99
N TYR A 47 -4.61 -9.87 -3.02
CA TYR A 47 -3.47 -10.47 -2.30
C TYR A 47 -3.90 -11.63 -1.40
N GLY A 48 -5.11 -11.58 -0.80
CA GLY A 48 -5.66 -12.71 -0.08
C GLY A 48 -5.90 -13.93 -0.98
N ALA A 49 -6.52 -13.72 -2.15
CA ALA A 49 -6.72 -14.76 -3.16
C ALA A 49 -5.39 -15.31 -3.68
N HIS A 50 -4.39 -14.44 -3.95
CA HIS A 50 -3.05 -14.83 -4.35
C HIS A 50 -2.43 -15.85 -3.38
N GLN A 51 -2.53 -15.63 -2.08
CA GLN A 51 -1.96 -16.55 -1.08
C GLN A 51 -2.66 -17.92 -1.07
N ILE A 52 -3.97 -17.96 -1.31
CA ILE A 52 -4.72 -19.22 -1.44
C ILE A 52 -4.23 -20.02 -2.65
N PHE A 53 -4.09 -19.38 -3.81
CA PHE A 53 -3.62 -20.04 -5.02
C PHE A 53 -2.14 -20.45 -4.92
N THR A 54 -1.29 -19.62 -4.27
CA THR A 54 0.10 -19.97 -3.99
C THR A 54 0.20 -21.23 -3.12
N ARG A 55 -0.65 -21.36 -2.11
CA ARG A 55 -0.74 -22.58 -1.28
C ARG A 55 -1.10 -23.81 -2.13
N LEU A 56 -2.12 -23.70 -2.96
CA LEU A 56 -2.55 -24.81 -3.83
C LEU A 56 -1.50 -25.20 -4.87
N ALA A 57 -0.77 -24.22 -5.39
CA ALA A 57 0.33 -24.44 -6.34
C ALA A 57 1.54 -25.08 -5.65
N ALA A 58 1.91 -24.65 -4.45
CA ALA A 58 3.08 -25.15 -3.71
C ALA A 58 2.99 -26.66 -3.39
N GLU A 59 1.78 -27.22 -3.31
CA GLU A 59 1.56 -28.65 -3.12
C GLU A 59 1.81 -29.49 -4.40
N ARG A 60 1.90 -28.84 -5.56
CA ARG A 60 1.93 -29.52 -6.89
C ARG A 60 3.14 -29.17 -7.73
N ILE A 61 3.81 -28.07 -7.43
CA ILE A 61 4.92 -27.54 -8.24
C ILE A 61 6.08 -27.14 -7.31
N GLY A 62 7.33 -27.30 -7.81
CA GLY A 62 8.51 -26.87 -7.07
C GLY A 62 8.53 -25.35 -6.86
N ASP A 63 9.17 -24.92 -5.77
CA ASP A 63 9.25 -23.53 -5.32
C ASP A 63 9.78 -22.57 -6.38
N GLY A 64 10.89 -22.92 -7.05
CA GLY A 64 11.47 -22.07 -8.08
C GLY A 64 10.59 -21.97 -9.35
N LEU A 65 10.05 -23.09 -9.83
CA LEU A 65 9.19 -23.10 -11.01
C LEU A 65 7.83 -22.45 -10.72
N GLY A 66 7.26 -22.74 -9.55
CA GLY A 66 6.01 -22.13 -9.11
C GLY A 66 6.14 -20.62 -8.95
N GLY A 67 7.21 -20.16 -8.30
CA GLY A 67 7.51 -18.73 -8.17
C GLY A 67 7.68 -18.05 -9.53
N PHE A 68 8.43 -18.67 -10.45
CA PHE A 68 8.59 -18.13 -11.81
C PHE A 68 7.25 -17.98 -12.55
N ILE A 69 6.37 -18.99 -12.50
CA ILE A 69 5.06 -18.92 -13.16
C ILE A 69 4.20 -17.80 -12.55
N VAL A 70 4.21 -17.64 -11.23
CA VAL A 70 3.46 -16.57 -10.54
C VAL A 70 3.95 -15.20 -11.01
N GLU A 71 5.25 -14.95 -10.97
CA GLU A 71 5.82 -13.64 -11.34
C GLU A 71 5.67 -13.36 -12.85
N ALA A 72 5.83 -14.39 -13.72
CA ALA A 72 5.63 -14.24 -15.15
C ALA A 72 4.16 -13.92 -15.50
N SER A 73 3.20 -14.57 -14.85
CA SER A 73 1.78 -14.28 -15.04
C SER A 73 1.38 -12.90 -14.51
N ALA A 74 1.98 -12.47 -13.40
CA ALA A 74 1.81 -11.11 -12.89
C ALA A 74 2.38 -10.07 -13.86
N ALA A 75 3.59 -10.28 -14.37
CA ALA A 75 4.20 -9.42 -15.38
C ALA A 75 3.36 -9.33 -16.65
N LEU A 76 2.83 -10.46 -17.12
CA LEU A 76 1.93 -10.51 -18.29
C LEU A 76 0.65 -9.70 -18.05
N SER A 77 0.04 -9.80 -16.87
CA SER A 77 -1.16 -9.03 -16.51
C SER A 77 -0.91 -7.52 -16.55
N ILE A 78 0.25 -7.10 -16.05
CA ILE A 78 0.67 -5.68 -16.09
C ILE A 78 0.94 -5.24 -17.53
N LEU A 79 1.56 -6.10 -18.34
CA LEU A 79 1.82 -5.82 -19.76
C LEU A 79 0.52 -5.64 -20.55
N ILE A 80 -0.48 -6.50 -20.30
CA ILE A 80 -1.82 -6.35 -20.89
C ILE A 80 -2.44 -5.01 -20.48
N TYR A 81 -2.36 -4.63 -19.21
CA TYR A 81 -2.84 -3.33 -18.74
C TYR A 81 -2.16 -2.15 -19.46
N LEU A 82 -0.83 -2.20 -19.63
CA LEU A 82 -0.09 -1.18 -20.37
C LEU A 82 -0.50 -1.12 -21.83
N ALA A 83 -0.71 -2.28 -22.47
CA ALA A 83 -1.18 -2.35 -23.84
C ALA A 83 -2.58 -1.73 -24.00
N LEU A 84 -3.49 -1.99 -23.06
CA LEU A 84 -4.83 -1.40 -23.07
C LEU A 84 -4.78 0.11 -22.89
N LEU A 85 -3.91 0.65 -22.04
CA LEU A 85 -3.71 2.10 -21.89
C LEU A 85 -3.18 2.72 -23.18
N TRP A 86 -2.26 2.06 -23.85
CA TRP A 86 -1.71 2.52 -25.12
C TRP A 86 -2.76 2.53 -26.24
N LEU A 87 -3.51 1.44 -26.38
CA LEU A 87 -4.60 1.32 -27.36
C LEU A 87 -5.73 2.31 -27.12
N ALA A 88 -6.03 2.62 -25.86
CA ALA A 88 -7.03 3.60 -25.48
C ALA A 88 -6.57 5.06 -25.63
N GLY A 89 -5.33 5.33 -26.07
CA GLY A 89 -4.76 6.66 -26.16
C GLY A 89 -4.56 7.36 -24.80
N ARG A 90 -4.56 6.60 -23.71
CA ARG A 90 -4.45 7.08 -22.33
C ARG A 90 -3.04 6.90 -21.73
N TRP A 91 -2.02 6.89 -22.58
CA TRP A 91 -0.64 6.69 -22.14
C TRP A 91 -0.14 7.89 -21.33
N THR A 92 -0.02 7.73 -20.02
CA THR A 92 0.47 8.77 -19.08
C THR A 92 1.72 8.33 -18.33
N GLN A 93 2.36 7.24 -18.78
CA GLN A 93 3.49 6.65 -18.07
C GLN A 93 4.72 7.56 -18.11
N LYS A 94 5.29 7.81 -16.93
CA LYS A 94 6.54 8.57 -16.78
C LYS A 94 7.68 7.60 -16.48
N PHE A 95 8.84 7.84 -17.06
CA PHE A 95 10.06 7.07 -16.79
C PHE A 95 11.08 7.95 -16.06
N SER A 96 11.71 7.39 -15.02
CA SER A 96 12.88 7.96 -14.38
C SER A 96 13.85 6.84 -14.00
N ALA A 97 15.17 7.10 -14.09
CA ALA A 97 16.20 6.11 -13.74
C ALA A 97 16.11 5.67 -12.27
N ALA A 98 15.82 6.61 -11.37
CA ALA A 98 15.62 6.30 -9.95
C ALA A 98 14.39 5.41 -9.75
N GLY A 99 13.27 5.74 -10.40
CA GLY A 99 12.05 4.91 -10.36
C GLY A 99 12.29 3.50 -10.90
N PHE A 100 13.06 3.38 -11.98
CA PHE A 100 13.43 2.08 -12.53
C PHE A 100 14.26 1.25 -11.53
N ASN A 101 15.27 1.83 -10.88
CA ASN A 101 16.10 1.12 -9.90
C ASN A 101 15.28 0.66 -8.69
N TYR A 102 14.39 1.50 -8.17
CA TYR A 102 13.51 1.11 -7.06
C TYR A 102 12.52 0.00 -7.48
N SER A 103 11.98 0.06 -8.68
CA SER A 103 11.10 -0.99 -9.20
C SER A 103 11.84 -2.32 -9.37
N LEU A 104 13.10 -2.29 -9.81
CA LEU A 104 13.94 -3.48 -9.92
C LEU A 104 14.20 -4.13 -8.56
N LEU A 105 14.57 -3.32 -7.55
CA LEU A 105 14.75 -3.80 -6.17
C LEU A 105 13.45 -4.40 -5.61
N THR A 106 12.32 -3.74 -5.86
CA THR A 106 11.00 -4.27 -5.47
C THR A 106 10.73 -5.61 -6.11
N GLY A 107 11.00 -5.77 -7.42
CA GLY A 107 10.84 -7.04 -8.12
C GLY A 107 11.69 -8.17 -7.52
N ILE A 108 12.95 -7.88 -7.17
CA ILE A 108 13.83 -8.85 -6.51
C ILE A 108 13.25 -9.26 -5.14
N CYS A 109 12.79 -8.30 -4.34
CA CYS A 109 12.17 -8.59 -3.04
C CYS A 109 10.89 -9.42 -3.17
N VAL A 110 10.05 -9.11 -4.15
CA VAL A 110 8.80 -9.83 -4.42
C VAL A 110 9.11 -11.27 -4.85
N GLY A 111 10.01 -11.45 -5.83
CA GLY A 111 10.39 -12.80 -6.29
C GLY A 111 10.98 -13.66 -5.17
N ALA A 112 11.89 -13.11 -4.36
CA ALA A 112 12.43 -13.81 -3.19
C ALA A 112 11.33 -14.13 -2.15
N GLY A 113 10.41 -13.21 -1.91
CA GLY A 113 9.25 -13.41 -1.04
C GLY A 113 8.31 -14.50 -1.54
N THR A 114 8.06 -14.55 -2.84
CA THR A 114 7.24 -15.59 -3.48
C THR A 114 7.87 -16.96 -3.30
N ILE A 115 9.17 -17.12 -3.55
CA ILE A 115 9.91 -18.37 -3.29
C ILE A 115 9.80 -18.76 -1.81
N ALA A 116 9.98 -17.80 -0.89
CA ALA A 116 9.87 -18.06 0.54
C ALA A 116 8.46 -18.57 0.94
N PHE A 117 7.38 -18.04 0.34
CA PHE A 117 6.03 -18.54 0.56
C PHE A 117 5.81 -19.95 0.01
N PHE A 118 6.35 -20.27 -1.18
CA PHE A 118 6.30 -21.62 -1.70
C PHE A 118 7.00 -22.60 -0.76
N LEU A 119 8.21 -22.30 -0.32
CA LEU A 119 8.96 -23.09 0.65
C LEU A 119 8.22 -23.26 1.98
N LEU A 120 7.61 -22.19 2.49
CA LEU A 120 6.79 -22.21 3.70
C LEU A 120 5.68 -23.24 3.59
N PHE A 121 4.94 -23.21 2.49
CA PHE A 121 3.82 -24.12 2.28
C PHE A 121 4.28 -25.57 2.02
N GLN A 122 5.35 -25.78 1.27
CA GLN A 122 5.95 -27.11 1.07
C GLN A 122 6.47 -27.74 2.38
N LYS A 123 6.91 -26.92 3.32
CA LYS A 123 7.30 -27.38 4.68
C LYS A 123 6.13 -27.56 5.65
N GLY A 124 4.90 -27.50 5.15
CA GLY A 124 3.68 -27.70 5.95
C GLY A 124 3.20 -26.47 6.71
N GLY A 125 3.72 -25.28 6.40
CA GLY A 125 3.22 -24.03 7.00
C GLY A 125 1.72 -23.82 6.73
N PRO A 126 0.91 -23.50 7.77
CA PRO A 126 -0.52 -23.34 7.59
C PRO A 126 -0.84 -22.02 6.90
N LEU A 127 -1.89 -22.00 6.06
CA LEU A 127 -2.35 -20.77 5.39
C LEU A 127 -2.79 -19.71 6.42
N SER A 128 -3.29 -20.13 7.58
CA SER A 128 -3.68 -19.25 8.69
C SER A 128 -2.50 -18.46 9.31
N ALA A 129 -1.26 -18.87 9.07
CA ALA A 129 -0.07 -18.14 9.49
C ALA A 129 0.23 -16.91 8.61
N VAL A 130 -0.23 -16.92 7.36
CA VAL A 130 0.06 -15.88 6.36
C VAL A 130 -0.39 -14.49 6.83
N PRO A 131 -1.60 -14.28 7.38
CA PRO A 131 -1.99 -12.95 7.86
C PRO A 131 -1.02 -12.35 8.88
N ALA A 132 -0.50 -13.15 9.80
CA ALA A 132 0.46 -12.65 10.79
C ALA A 132 1.85 -12.41 10.20
N ILE A 133 2.30 -13.20 9.23
CA ILE A 133 3.54 -12.97 8.49
C ILE A 133 3.45 -11.63 7.74
N LEU A 134 2.34 -11.40 7.04
CA LEU A 134 2.08 -10.14 6.35
C LEU A 134 1.96 -8.95 7.32
N ALA A 135 1.35 -9.16 8.50
CA ALA A 135 1.30 -8.15 9.55
C ALA A 135 2.70 -7.78 10.07
N GLY A 136 3.63 -8.75 10.16
CA GLY A 136 5.03 -8.49 10.45
C GLY A 136 5.69 -7.59 9.39
N GLY A 137 5.44 -7.86 8.11
CA GLY A 137 5.86 -6.98 7.01
C GLY A 137 5.24 -5.58 7.11
N ALA A 138 3.96 -5.48 7.46
CA ALA A 138 3.29 -4.20 7.67
C ALA A 138 3.91 -3.40 8.83
N ALA A 139 4.35 -4.06 9.90
CA ALA A 139 5.07 -3.43 11.00
C ALA A 139 6.40 -2.82 10.53
N ILE A 140 7.16 -3.54 9.71
CA ILE A 140 8.42 -3.05 9.11
C ILE A 140 8.13 -1.82 8.24
N MET A 141 7.09 -1.87 7.40
CA MET A 141 6.69 -0.72 6.55
C MET A 141 6.28 0.49 7.40
N ALA A 142 5.54 0.29 8.48
CA ALA A 142 5.13 1.39 9.37
C ALA A 142 6.32 2.04 10.08
N ILE A 143 7.30 1.25 10.52
CA ILE A 143 8.55 1.75 11.10
C ILE A 143 9.34 2.54 10.05
N ALA A 144 9.48 2.01 8.84
CA ALA A 144 10.14 2.70 7.73
C ALA A 144 9.42 4.01 7.36
N GLY A 145 8.08 4.03 7.37
CA GLY A 145 7.27 5.23 7.15
C GLY A 145 7.61 6.35 8.13
N ILE A 146 7.76 6.01 9.42
CA ILE A 146 8.13 6.98 10.46
C ILE A 146 9.58 7.45 10.27
N LEU A 147 10.53 6.52 10.06
CA LEU A 147 11.96 6.83 10.06
C LEU A 147 12.45 7.51 8.77
N PHE A 148 11.99 7.04 7.60
CA PHE A 148 12.49 7.49 6.29
C PHE A 148 11.54 8.48 5.61
N PHE A 149 10.24 8.33 5.80
CA PHE A 149 9.24 9.19 5.16
C PHE A 149 8.70 10.27 6.10
N HIS A 150 9.20 10.34 7.34
CA HIS A 150 8.83 11.34 8.35
C HIS A 150 7.31 11.41 8.59
N GLU A 151 6.61 10.27 8.45
CA GLU A 151 5.19 10.20 8.73
C GLU A 151 4.93 10.42 10.23
N PRO A 152 3.93 11.24 10.60
CA PRO A 152 3.65 11.48 12.01
C PRO A 152 3.24 10.18 12.70
N PRO A 153 3.89 9.81 13.82
CA PRO A 153 3.50 8.63 14.58
C PRO A 153 2.11 8.84 15.18
N SER A 154 1.13 8.02 14.79
CA SER A 154 -0.17 8.00 15.42
C SER A 154 -0.24 6.85 16.43
N TRP A 155 -0.96 7.06 17.54
CA TRP A 155 -1.16 6.01 18.54
C TRP A 155 -1.76 4.73 17.94
N GLN A 156 -2.68 4.88 17.00
CA GLN A 156 -3.30 3.76 16.29
C GLN A 156 -2.29 2.94 15.48
N ARG A 157 -1.33 3.59 14.81
CA ARG A 157 -0.25 2.90 14.06
C ARG A 157 0.67 2.14 15.02
N LEU A 158 1.06 2.78 16.13
CA LEU A 158 1.90 2.12 17.15
C LEU A 158 1.20 0.89 17.74
N LEU A 159 -0.08 1.02 18.07
CA LEU A 159 -0.88 -0.11 18.54
C LEU A 159 -0.98 -1.22 17.51
N GLY A 160 -1.19 -0.89 16.22
CA GLY A 160 -1.19 -1.85 15.12
C GLY A 160 0.13 -2.62 14.99
N ILE A 161 1.27 -1.94 15.13
CA ILE A 161 2.61 -2.56 15.10
C ILE A 161 2.76 -3.56 16.27
N VAL A 162 2.38 -3.16 17.47
CA VAL A 162 2.46 -4.03 18.67
C VAL A 162 1.59 -5.27 18.49
N LEU A 163 0.34 -5.10 18.02
CA LEU A 163 -0.58 -6.21 17.77
C LEU A 163 -0.07 -7.16 16.67
N ALA A 164 0.55 -6.63 15.61
CA ALA A 164 1.14 -7.42 14.54
C ALA A 164 2.30 -8.29 15.06
N ILE A 165 3.20 -7.71 15.86
CA ILE A 165 4.31 -8.43 16.48
C ILE A 165 3.79 -9.48 17.46
N ALA A 166 2.80 -9.14 18.29
CA ALA A 166 2.17 -10.09 19.21
C ALA A 166 1.53 -11.25 18.44
N GLY A 167 0.82 -10.99 17.35
CA GLY A 167 0.23 -12.01 16.49
C GLY A 167 1.25 -13.01 15.95
N LEU A 168 2.43 -12.54 15.51
CA LEU A 168 3.53 -13.41 15.09
C LEU A 168 4.03 -14.32 16.23
N PHE A 169 4.06 -13.80 17.44
CA PHE A 169 4.51 -14.57 18.60
C PHE A 169 3.53 -15.70 18.95
N PHE A 170 2.23 -15.45 18.82
CA PHE A 170 1.18 -16.47 19.07
C PHE A 170 1.16 -17.58 18.02
N LEU A 171 1.62 -17.33 16.80
CA LEU A 171 1.73 -18.35 15.76
C LEU A 171 2.83 -19.38 15.99
N ARG A 172 3.78 -19.11 16.88
CA ARG A 172 4.90 -20.01 17.18
C ARG A 172 4.48 -21.24 18.02
N ARG A 173 3.25 -21.25 18.52
CA ARG A 173 2.68 -22.38 19.28
C ARG A 173 1.79 -23.23 18.39
#